data_696e0ed48c2d0c90d4a51378b72763c9
#
_entry.id   696e0ed48c2d0c90d4a51378b72763c9
#
_cell.length_a   1.000
_cell.length_b   1.000
_cell.length_c   1.000
_cell.angle_alpha   90.00
_cell.angle_beta   90.00
_cell.angle_gamma   90.00
#
_symmetry.space_group_name_H-M   'P 1'
#
loop_
_entity.id
_entity.type
_entity.pdbx_description
1 polymer ?
#
loop_
_entity_poly.entity_id
_entity_poly.type
_entity_poly.pdbx_seq_one_letter_code
_entity_poly.pdbx_strand_id
1 'polypeptide(L)'
;KRKYLYSSLFLLLLFITSCKSNQIMIDNNEVENVNFWFIGDVDTNIPITDCLHIVFESDNHKIIIRERKTIERFIDLINQLKPADSDSYIDLRVSALIRFKSTTCVKKSDIKVCIGAGGYGVLLNDVLMKGDAKKLQKFIQEELYDSLTPYEWLPSSIKEYLKEHPEERNYYLPNE
;
A
#
# COMPACT_ATOMS: atom_id res chain seq x y z
N LYS A 1 54.20 13.86 16.29
CA LYS A 1 53.03 13.16 16.93
C LYS A 1 51.67 13.80 16.59
N ARG A 2 51.55 15.12 16.35
CA ARG A 2 50.25 15.80 16.02
C ARG A 2 49.69 15.48 14.61
N LYS A 3 50.55 15.21 13.61
CA LYS A 3 50.11 14.93 12.24
C LYS A 3 49.26 13.65 12.08
N TYR A 4 49.53 12.63 12.89
CA TYR A 4 48.76 11.36 12.84
C TYR A 4 47.37 11.45 13.48
N LEU A 5 47.20 12.41 14.44
CA LEU A 5 45.89 12.60 15.09
C LEU A 5 44.84 13.14 14.14
N TYR A 6 45.20 14.06 13.25
CA TYR A 6 44.28 14.65 12.25
C TYR A 6 43.95 13.66 11.16
N SER A 7 44.89 12.79 10.76
CA SER A 7 44.63 11.75 9.75
C SER A 7 43.64 10.71 10.29
N SER A 8 43.76 10.29 11.55
CA SER A 8 42.84 9.36 12.19
C SER A 8 41.44 9.94 12.38
N LEU A 9 41.35 11.23 12.74
CA LEU A 9 40.07 11.92 12.92
C LEU A 9 39.33 12.09 11.57
N PHE A 10 40.09 12.37 10.50
CA PHE A 10 39.52 12.50 9.14
C PHE A 10 38.99 11.15 8.60
N LEU A 11 39.70 10.06 8.87
CA LEU A 11 39.22 8.71 8.54
C LEU A 11 37.94 8.35 9.33
N LEU A 12 37.87 8.70 10.61
CA LEU A 12 36.69 8.45 11.44
C LEU A 12 35.46 9.21 10.93
N LEU A 13 35.62 10.45 10.46
CA LEU A 13 34.57 11.27 9.88
C LEU A 13 34.02 10.70 8.58
N LEU A 14 34.85 10.01 7.78
CA LEU A 14 34.39 9.37 6.54
C LEU A 14 33.49 8.14 6.79
N PHE A 15 33.63 7.48 7.93
CA PHE A 15 32.75 6.35 8.29
C PHE A 15 31.38 6.77 8.82
N ILE A 16 31.22 8.00 9.32
CA ILE A 16 29.93 8.46 9.88
C ILE A 16 28.96 8.93 8.79
N THR A 17 29.46 9.24 7.58
CA THR A 17 28.60 9.72 6.48
C THR A 17 27.96 8.63 5.65
N SER A 18 28.15 7.34 5.97
CA SER A 18 27.67 6.20 5.18
C SER A 18 26.38 5.55 5.69
N CYS A 19 25.64 6.19 6.59
CA CYS A 19 24.24 5.79 6.82
C CYS A 19 23.35 6.35 5.71
N LYS A 20 23.52 5.85 4.47
CA LYS A 20 22.45 5.91 3.49
C LYS A 20 21.31 5.08 4.05
N SER A 21 20.20 5.71 4.41
CA SER A 21 18.95 4.98 4.58
C SER A 21 18.75 4.19 3.29
N ASN A 22 18.70 2.87 3.38
CA ASN A 22 18.39 2.00 2.26
C ASN A 22 16.91 2.20 1.88
N GLN A 23 16.61 3.35 1.30
CA GLN A 23 15.30 3.58 0.70
C GLN A 23 15.19 2.63 -0.49
N ILE A 24 14.23 1.74 -0.43
CA ILE A 24 13.94 0.83 -1.54
C ILE A 24 13.43 1.69 -2.70
N MET A 25 14.25 1.78 -3.76
CA MET A 25 13.85 2.44 -5.01
C MET A 25 13.43 1.36 -6.00
N ILE A 26 12.18 1.41 -6.42
CA ILE A 26 11.59 0.47 -7.38
C ILE A 26 11.71 1.09 -8.78
N ASP A 27 12.38 0.38 -9.70
CA ASP A 27 12.39 0.76 -11.10
C ASP A 27 11.07 0.34 -11.77
N ASN A 28 10.33 1.32 -12.23
CA ASN A 28 9.07 1.11 -12.94
C ASN A 28 9.20 0.14 -14.10
N ASN A 29 10.32 0.17 -14.83
CA ASN A 29 10.52 -0.66 -16.02
C ASN A 29 10.62 -2.15 -15.70
N GLU A 30 10.99 -2.50 -14.49
CA GLU A 30 11.12 -3.87 -14.03
C GLU A 30 9.79 -4.46 -13.50
N VAL A 31 8.80 -3.61 -13.21
CA VAL A 31 7.50 -4.06 -12.72
C VAL A 31 6.70 -4.67 -13.86
N GLU A 32 6.16 -5.87 -13.64
CA GLU A 32 5.26 -6.56 -14.56
C GLU A 32 3.81 -6.15 -14.35
N ASN A 33 3.35 -6.25 -13.12
CA ASN A 33 2.00 -5.90 -12.70
C ASN A 33 1.94 -5.58 -11.20
N VAL A 34 0.83 -4.99 -10.77
CA VAL A 34 0.51 -4.82 -9.36
C VAL A 34 -0.84 -5.47 -9.09
N ASN A 35 -0.86 -6.42 -8.16
CA ASN A 35 -2.08 -7.06 -7.70
C ASN A 35 -2.57 -6.34 -6.47
N PHE A 36 -3.80 -5.84 -6.50
CA PHE A 36 -4.47 -5.21 -5.37
C PHE A 36 -5.55 -6.12 -4.82
N TRP A 37 -5.64 -6.19 -3.50
CA TRP A 37 -6.78 -6.68 -2.73
C TRP A 37 -7.20 -5.54 -1.82
N PHE A 38 -8.48 -5.29 -1.75
CA PHE A 38 -8.99 -4.17 -0.96
C PHE A 38 -10.40 -4.46 -0.44
N ILE A 39 -10.69 -3.90 0.70
CA ILE A 39 -12.03 -3.82 1.27
C ILE A 39 -12.53 -2.41 1.07
N GLY A 40 -13.85 -2.27 0.89
CA GLY A 40 -14.48 -0.96 0.79
C GLY A 40 -14.17 -0.09 2.02
N ASP A 41 -14.40 1.20 1.89
CA ASP A 41 -14.24 2.17 2.98
C ASP A 41 -15.39 2.03 4.00
N VAL A 42 -15.52 0.83 4.55
CA VAL A 42 -16.57 0.46 5.51
C VAL A 42 -15.99 0.59 6.90
N ASP A 43 -16.72 1.20 7.81
CA ASP A 43 -16.38 1.17 9.22
C ASP A 43 -16.39 -0.29 9.71
N THR A 44 -15.21 -0.81 10.00
CA THR A 44 -15.07 -2.08 10.69
C THR A 44 -14.98 -1.82 12.19
N ASN A 45 -15.78 -2.51 12.97
CA ASN A 45 -15.74 -2.41 14.44
C ASN A 45 -14.38 -2.85 15.03
N ILE A 46 -13.59 -3.58 14.25
CA ILE A 46 -12.26 -4.06 14.62
C ILE A 46 -11.30 -3.65 13.51
N PRO A 47 -10.25 -2.91 13.84
CA PRO A 47 -9.26 -2.51 12.85
C PRO A 47 -8.47 -3.71 12.32
N ILE A 48 -8.20 -3.70 11.02
CA ILE A 48 -7.40 -4.72 10.37
C ILE A 48 -5.93 -4.33 10.47
N THR A 49 -5.16 -5.16 11.15
CA THR A 49 -3.73 -4.91 11.37
C THR A 49 -2.82 -5.83 10.57
N ASP A 50 -3.37 -6.86 9.94
CA ASP A 50 -2.62 -7.81 9.12
C ASP A 50 -3.03 -7.70 7.64
N CYS A 51 -2.06 -7.48 6.81
CA CYS A 51 -2.20 -7.44 5.36
C CYS A 51 -2.75 -8.73 4.73
N LEU A 52 -2.41 -9.88 5.31
CA LEU A 52 -2.88 -11.17 4.82
C LEU A 52 -4.37 -11.32 5.04
N HIS A 53 -4.91 -10.70 6.08
CA HIS A 53 -6.34 -10.70 6.34
C HIS A 53 -7.12 -10.12 5.15
N ILE A 54 -6.63 -9.01 4.58
CA ILE A 54 -7.24 -8.40 3.40
C ILE A 54 -7.22 -9.34 2.19
N VAL A 55 -6.20 -10.18 2.05
CA VAL A 55 -6.06 -11.11 0.91
C VAL A 55 -7.00 -12.31 1.00
N PHE A 56 -7.34 -12.74 2.22
CA PHE A 56 -8.09 -13.99 2.45
C PHE A 56 -9.56 -13.79 2.79
N GLU A 57 -9.99 -12.57 3.10
CA GLU A 57 -11.40 -12.30 3.35
C GLU A 57 -12.25 -12.48 2.09
N SER A 58 -13.40 -13.12 2.25
CA SER A 58 -14.32 -13.44 1.13
C SER A 58 -14.96 -12.21 0.49
N ASP A 59 -15.02 -11.09 1.24
CA ASP A 59 -15.63 -9.82 0.79
C ASP A 59 -14.65 -8.90 0.08
N ASN A 60 -13.40 -9.32 -0.09
CA ASN A 60 -12.38 -8.49 -0.67
C ASN A 60 -12.44 -8.46 -2.19
N HIS A 61 -12.27 -7.28 -2.73
CA HIS A 61 -12.13 -7.08 -4.16
C HIS A 61 -10.68 -7.30 -4.59
N LYS A 62 -10.52 -7.80 -5.82
CA LYS A 62 -9.20 -8.02 -6.41
C LYS A 62 -9.11 -7.38 -7.78
N ILE A 63 -8.09 -6.55 -7.98
CA ILE A 63 -7.76 -5.95 -9.27
C ILE A 63 -6.29 -6.22 -9.60
N ILE A 64 -6.00 -6.51 -10.86
CA ILE A 64 -4.64 -6.67 -11.37
C ILE A 64 -4.37 -5.55 -12.36
N ILE A 65 -3.55 -4.59 -11.97
CA ILE A 65 -3.16 -3.48 -12.82
C ILE A 65 -1.95 -3.88 -13.66
N ARG A 66 -2.12 -3.77 -14.99
CA ARG A 66 -1.07 -4.00 -15.99
C ARG A 66 -0.82 -2.76 -16.84
N GLU A 67 -1.71 -1.79 -16.76
CA GLU A 67 -1.59 -0.54 -17.48
C GLU A 67 -0.37 0.24 -16.99
N ARG A 68 0.53 0.54 -17.92
CA ARG A 68 1.86 1.07 -17.61
C ARG A 68 1.81 2.37 -16.85
N LYS A 69 0.96 3.29 -17.28
CA LYS A 69 0.82 4.61 -16.68
C LYS A 69 0.34 4.57 -15.23
N THR A 70 -0.60 3.67 -14.95
CA THR A 70 -1.11 3.46 -13.59
C THR A 70 -0.05 2.82 -12.69
N ILE A 71 0.72 1.85 -13.22
CA ILE A 71 1.86 1.27 -12.49
C ILE A 71 2.88 2.35 -12.14
N GLU A 72 3.30 3.18 -13.10
CA GLU A 72 4.26 4.27 -12.88
C GLU A 72 3.77 5.21 -11.79
N ARG A 73 2.52 5.65 -11.86
CA ARG A 73 1.90 6.52 -10.87
C ARG A 73 1.92 5.89 -9.46
N PHE A 74 1.61 4.61 -9.33
CA PHE A 74 1.66 3.91 -8.05
C PHE A 74 3.09 3.80 -7.51
N ILE A 75 4.03 3.35 -8.35
CA ILE A 75 5.43 3.17 -7.94
C ILE A 75 6.06 4.51 -7.54
N ASP A 76 5.73 5.61 -8.22
CA ASP A 76 6.20 6.93 -7.85
C ASP A 76 5.72 7.35 -6.45
N LEU A 77 4.48 7.00 -6.09
CA LEU A 77 3.98 7.22 -4.73
C LEU A 77 4.74 6.37 -3.70
N ILE A 78 5.00 5.09 -4.01
CA ILE A 78 5.75 4.20 -3.12
C ILE A 78 7.21 4.64 -2.97
N ASN A 79 7.86 5.07 -4.04
CA ASN A 79 9.24 5.56 -4.01
C ASN A 79 9.42 6.87 -3.21
N GLN A 80 8.34 7.63 -2.98
CA GLN A 80 8.34 8.84 -2.16
C GLN A 80 8.15 8.56 -0.66
N LEU A 81 7.84 7.32 -0.28
CA LEU A 81 7.67 6.95 1.12
C LEU A 81 8.97 7.08 1.90
N LYS A 82 8.84 7.44 3.16
CA LYS A 82 9.96 7.55 4.11
C LYS A 82 9.64 6.70 5.35
N PRO A 83 10.64 6.13 6.02
CA PRO A 83 10.41 5.45 7.29
C PRO A 83 9.63 6.35 8.26
N ALA A 84 8.69 5.77 8.99
CA ALA A 84 7.96 6.48 10.03
C ALA A 84 8.78 6.49 11.33
N ASP A 85 8.63 7.56 12.12
CA ASP A 85 9.39 7.77 13.34
C ASP A 85 8.73 7.14 14.58
N SER A 86 7.52 6.59 14.44
CA SER A 86 6.76 6.03 15.56
C SER A 86 5.88 4.87 15.10
N ASP A 87 5.67 3.91 16.00
CA ASP A 87 4.67 2.85 15.84
C ASP A 87 3.27 3.46 15.93
N SER A 88 2.73 3.88 14.80
CA SER A 88 1.34 4.31 14.72
C SER A 88 0.48 3.09 14.38
N TYR A 89 -0.65 3.02 15.04
CA TYR A 89 -1.67 2.05 14.73
C TYR A 89 -2.24 2.31 13.34
N ILE A 90 -2.31 1.29 12.50
CA ILE A 90 -2.84 1.40 11.14
C ILE A 90 -4.02 0.46 11.00
N ASP A 91 -5.13 0.99 10.55
CA ASP A 91 -6.28 0.22 10.10
C ASP A 91 -6.14 -0.03 8.59
N LEU A 92 -5.69 -1.22 8.22
CA LEU A 92 -5.35 -1.56 6.84
C LEU A 92 -6.61 -1.79 6.00
N ARG A 93 -6.62 -1.25 4.78
CA ARG A 93 -7.73 -1.35 3.83
C ARG A 93 -7.33 -1.90 2.47
N VAL A 94 -6.08 -1.74 2.10
CA VAL A 94 -5.56 -2.18 0.81
C VAL A 94 -4.29 -2.99 1.02
N SER A 95 -4.21 -4.15 0.37
CA SER A 95 -3.00 -4.94 0.22
C SER A 95 -2.60 -4.93 -1.25
N ALA A 96 -1.35 -4.62 -1.56
CA ALA A 96 -0.81 -4.66 -2.90
C ALA A 96 0.45 -5.53 -2.98
N LEU A 97 0.59 -6.26 -4.06
CA LEU A 97 1.78 -7.05 -4.37
C LEU A 97 2.36 -6.57 -5.70
N ILE A 98 3.52 -5.92 -5.63
CA ILE A 98 4.28 -5.48 -6.80
C ILE A 98 5.08 -6.65 -7.32
N ARG A 99 4.77 -7.08 -8.54
CA ARG A 99 5.45 -8.20 -9.21
C ARG A 99 6.43 -7.71 -10.24
N PHE A 100 7.60 -8.30 -10.24
CA PHE A 100 8.66 -7.99 -11.18
C PHE A 100 8.68 -8.95 -12.36
N LYS A 101 9.11 -8.43 -13.51
CA LYS A 101 9.36 -9.23 -14.70
C LYS A 101 10.39 -10.31 -14.39
N SER A 102 10.09 -11.54 -14.77
CA SER A 102 11.07 -12.62 -14.69
C SER A 102 12.14 -12.40 -15.75
N THR A 103 13.34 -12.02 -15.33
CA THR A 103 14.51 -12.03 -16.19
C THR A 103 15.29 -13.32 -15.96
N THR A 104 15.89 -13.85 -17.01
CA THR A 104 16.55 -15.17 -17.03
C THR A 104 17.67 -15.35 -16.00
N CYS A 105 18.18 -14.28 -15.43
CA CYS A 105 19.36 -14.32 -14.55
C CYS A 105 19.09 -14.04 -13.08
N VAL A 106 18.07 -13.25 -12.72
CA VAL A 106 17.77 -12.90 -11.32
C VAL A 106 16.26 -12.73 -11.14
N LYS A 107 15.67 -13.54 -10.27
CA LYS A 107 14.29 -13.37 -9.83
C LYS A 107 14.28 -12.38 -8.66
N LYS A 108 13.77 -11.18 -8.87
CA LYS A 108 13.49 -10.24 -7.77
C LYS A 108 12.31 -10.77 -6.94
N SER A 109 12.40 -10.63 -5.63
CA SER A 109 11.28 -10.91 -4.75
C SER A 109 10.19 -9.86 -4.92
N ASP A 110 8.94 -10.29 -4.91
CA ASP A 110 7.78 -9.40 -4.92
C ASP A 110 7.82 -8.47 -3.68
N ILE A 111 7.31 -7.26 -3.84
CA ILE A 111 7.24 -6.27 -2.75
C ILE A 111 5.78 -6.19 -2.27
N LYS A 112 5.60 -6.40 -0.97
CA LYS A 112 4.31 -6.26 -0.29
C LYS A 112 4.12 -4.83 0.19
N VAL A 113 2.97 -4.25 -0.15
CA VAL A 113 2.55 -2.91 0.28
C VAL A 113 1.18 -3.01 0.90
N CYS A 114 1.01 -2.47 2.11
CA CYS A 114 -0.29 -2.40 2.76
C CYS A 114 -0.59 -0.96 3.11
N ILE A 115 -1.79 -0.50 2.80
CA ILE A 115 -2.16 0.91 2.93
C ILE A 115 -3.34 1.01 3.89
N GLY A 116 -3.23 1.91 4.85
CA GLY A 116 -4.26 2.19 5.84
C GLY A 116 -5.42 3.01 5.29
N ALA A 117 -6.49 3.07 6.06
CA ALA A 117 -7.67 3.88 5.79
C ALA A 117 -7.28 5.33 5.48
N GLY A 118 -7.94 5.93 4.47
CA GLY A 118 -7.64 7.29 4.02
C GLY A 118 -6.22 7.52 3.51
N GLY A 119 -5.45 6.46 3.21
CA GLY A 119 -4.04 6.55 2.79
C GLY A 119 -3.06 6.85 3.92
N TYR A 120 -3.53 6.84 5.18
CA TYR A 120 -2.68 7.07 6.34
C TYR A 120 -1.93 5.80 6.74
N GLY A 121 -0.60 5.91 6.75
CA GLY A 121 0.30 4.80 7.06
C GLY A 121 0.39 3.76 5.94
N VAL A 122 1.58 3.29 5.71
CA VAL A 122 1.89 2.27 4.72
C VAL A 122 2.86 1.29 5.33
N LEU A 123 2.62 -0.01 5.17
CA LEU A 123 3.62 -1.03 5.45
C LEU A 123 4.27 -1.44 4.12
N LEU A 124 5.57 -1.27 4.02
CA LEU A 124 6.38 -1.72 2.88
C LEU A 124 7.26 -2.88 3.34
N ASN A 125 6.93 -4.10 2.93
CA ASN A 125 7.55 -5.32 3.47
C ASN A 125 7.59 -5.33 5.01
N ASP A 126 6.44 -5.02 5.63
CA ASP A 126 6.23 -4.94 7.08
C ASP A 126 6.97 -3.81 7.80
N VAL A 127 7.63 -2.91 7.07
CA VAL A 127 8.24 -1.70 7.62
C VAL A 127 7.26 -0.54 7.52
N LEU A 128 7.00 0.11 8.64
CA LEU A 128 6.11 1.27 8.69
C LEU A 128 6.73 2.46 7.98
N MET A 129 5.99 2.99 7.02
CA MET A 129 6.36 4.12 6.19
C MET A 129 5.31 5.23 6.30
N LYS A 130 5.71 6.45 6.02
CA LYS A 130 4.84 7.63 5.87
C LYS A 130 5.02 8.24 4.49
N GLY A 131 3.94 8.77 3.93
CA GLY A 131 3.91 9.42 2.62
C GLY A 131 2.83 10.49 2.55
N ASP A 132 2.52 10.92 1.33
CA ASP A 132 1.43 11.86 1.08
C ASP A 132 0.09 11.10 1.08
N ALA A 133 -0.58 11.09 2.24
CA ALA A 133 -1.85 10.40 2.42
C ALA A 133 -2.92 10.84 1.41
N LYS A 134 -2.97 12.14 1.06
CA LYS A 134 -3.97 12.65 0.10
C LYS A 134 -3.76 12.08 -1.30
N LYS A 135 -2.49 11.97 -1.74
CA LYS A 135 -2.18 11.40 -3.04
C LYS A 135 -2.44 9.89 -3.07
N LEU A 136 -2.11 9.17 -2.00
CA LEU A 136 -2.41 7.75 -1.87
C LEU A 136 -3.91 7.50 -1.87
N GLN A 137 -4.67 8.25 -1.08
CA GLN A 137 -6.13 8.16 -1.04
C GLN A 137 -6.74 8.44 -2.42
N LYS A 138 -6.30 9.51 -3.09
CA LYS A 138 -6.76 9.84 -4.44
C LYS A 138 -6.48 8.71 -5.43
N PHE A 139 -5.28 8.11 -5.39
CA PHE A 139 -4.94 6.97 -6.24
C PHE A 139 -5.87 5.78 -5.97
N ILE A 140 -6.06 5.42 -4.69
CA ILE A 140 -6.92 4.30 -4.30
C ILE A 140 -8.34 4.54 -4.79
N GLN A 141 -8.87 5.73 -4.61
CA GLN A 141 -10.21 6.08 -5.05
C GLN A 141 -10.37 5.93 -6.57
N GLU A 142 -9.52 6.59 -7.34
CA GLU A 142 -9.61 6.61 -8.80
C GLU A 142 -9.32 5.25 -9.45
N GLU A 143 -8.39 4.48 -8.93
CA GLU A 143 -7.92 3.26 -9.59
C GLU A 143 -8.54 1.96 -9.03
N LEU A 144 -9.03 1.99 -7.81
CA LEU A 144 -9.60 0.80 -7.17
C LEU A 144 -11.09 0.97 -6.90
N TYR A 145 -11.49 2.11 -6.35
CA TYR A 145 -12.83 2.31 -5.83
C TYR A 145 -13.84 2.78 -6.87
N ASP A 146 -13.46 3.68 -7.76
CA ASP A 146 -14.37 4.18 -8.80
C ASP A 146 -14.77 3.09 -9.83
N SER A 147 -14.08 1.94 -9.81
CA SER A 147 -14.47 0.78 -10.63
C SER A 147 -15.65 -0.02 -10.07
N LEU A 148 -16.06 0.25 -8.83
CA LEU A 148 -17.10 -0.48 -8.13
C LEU A 148 -18.37 0.35 -8.01
N THR A 149 -19.51 -0.30 -8.12
CA THR A 149 -20.78 0.32 -7.76
C THR A 149 -20.91 0.42 -6.22
N PRO A 150 -21.72 1.36 -5.69
CA PRO A 150 -21.99 1.44 -4.25
C PRO A 150 -22.42 0.12 -3.63
N TYR A 151 -23.23 -0.67 -4.36
CA TYR A 151 -23.65 -2.00 -3.91
C TYR A 151 -22.48 -2.98 -3.74
N GLU A 152 -21.47 -2.94 -4.63
CA GLU A 152 -20.30 -3.82 -4.54
C GLU A 152 -19.43 -3.52 -3.32
N TRP A 153 -19.50 -2.30 -2.79
CA TRP A 153 -18.81 -1.89 -1.58
C TRP A 153 -19.36 -2.48 -0.28
N LEU A 154 -20.64 -2.90 -0.31
CA LEU A 154 -21.28 -3.42 0.88
C LEU A 154 -20.66 -4.76 1.31
N PRO A 155 -20.51 -5.01 2.61
CA PRO A 155 -20.15 -6.32 3.14
C PRO A 155 -21.09 -7.40 2.65
N SER A 156 -20.62 -8.63 2.49
CA SER A 156 -21.44 -9.76 2.05
C SER A 156 -22.66 -9.99 2.93
N SER A 157 -22.51 -9.80 4.24
CA SER A 157 -23.63 -9.89 5.20
C SER A 157 -24.74 -8.87 4.89
N ILE A 158 -24.38 -7.65 4.52
CA ILE A 158 -25.34 -6.60 4.14
C ILE A 158 -25.94 -6.92 2.77
N LYS A 159 -25.13 -7.38 1.81
CA LYS A 159 -25.64 -7.82 0.50
C LYS A 159 -26.64 -8.95 0.63
N GLU A 160 -26.40 -9.91 1.50
CA GLU A 160 -27.31 -11.01 1.78
C GLU A 160 -28.59 -10.53 2.46
N TYR A 161 -28.46 -9.69 3.48
CA TYR A 161 -29.60 -9.05 4.14
C TYR A 161 -30.49 -8.27 3.15
N LEU A 162 -29.91 -7.50 2.23
CA LEU A 162 -30.66 -6.75 1.23
C LEU A 162 -31.34 -7.61 0.16
N LYS A 163 -30.95 -8.88 -0.02
CA LYS A 163 -31.72 -9.82 -0.87
C LYS A 163 -33.05 -10.21 -0.22
N GLU A 164 -33.05 -10.31 1.11
CA GLU A 164 -34.24 -10.65 1.89
C GLU A 164 -35.09 -9.40 2.22
N HIS A 165 -34.45 -8.22 2.27
CA HIS A 165 -35.07 -6.93 2.61
C HIS A 165 -34.79 -5.85 1.56
N PRO A 166 -35.28 -6.03 0.31
CA PRO A 166 -35.02 -5.08 -0.78
C PRO A 166 -35.58 -3.68 -0.54
N GLU A 167 -36.59 -3.53 0.33
CA GLU A 167 -37.17 -2.25 0.75
C GLU A 167 -36.20 -1.38 1.53
N GLU A 168 -35.17 -1.96 2.16
CA GLU A 168 -34.15 -1.23 2.93
C GLU A 168 -32.96 -0.77 2.08
N ARG A 169 -32.95 -1.11 0.78
CA ARG A 169 -31.85 -0.73 -0.13
C ARG A 169 -31.52 0.77 -0.09
N ASN A 170 -32.55 1.62 -0.06
CA ASN A 170 -32.37 3.07 -0.02
C ASN A 170 -31.73 3.58 1.28
N TYR A 171 -31.76 2.80 2.36
CA TYR A 171 -31.06 3.13 3.58
C TYR A 171 -29.56 2.94 3.46
N TYR A 172 -29.13 1.84 2.81
CA TYR A 172 -27.72 1.51 2.62
C TYR A 172 -27.10 2.17 1.39
N LEU A 173 -27.92 2.49 0.38
CA LEU A 173 -27.53 3.02 -0.93
C LEU A 173 -28.39 4.23 -1.30
N PRO A 174 -28.33 5.33 -0.53
CA PRO A 174 -29.28 6.46 -0.69
C PRO A 174 -29.12 7.24 -1.99
N ASN A 175 -28.08 7.00 -2.80
CA ASN A 175 -27.75 7.75 -4.00
C ASN A 175 -27.68 6.87 -5.27
N GLU A 176 -28.18 5.66 -5.24
CA GLU A 176 -28.28 4.80 -6.43
C GLU A 176 -29.52 5.06 -7.28
#